data_684226ff0c5c9fdff8b5cab65bdd6c75
#
_entry.id   684226ff0c5c9fdff8b5cab65bdd6c75
#
_cell.length_a   1.000
_cell.length_b   1.000
_cell.length_c   1.000
_cell.angle_alpha   90.00
_cell.angle_beta   90.00
_cell.angle_gamma   90.00
#
_symmetry.space_group_name_H-M   'P 1'
#
loop_
_entity.id
_entity.type
_entity.pdbx_description
1 polymer ?
#
loop_
_entity_poly.entity_id
_entity_poly.type
_entity_poly.pdbx_seq_one_letter_code
_entity_poly.pdbx_strand_id
1 'polypeptide(L)'
;MHCRQSAVTAPLRCADNARFCSVAQGGAIRLCEKDKSEHYPRTDSAVIVLVRDHDDRILLGHQPVWPEGRFSCFAGFLEPGETFEQCVHREVLEESGVAVREIDYLGSQPWPFPASIMISFDAVTDFPEVARPDGQEITEVKWFSRAEVKAQSDAGTLLLPPNMSVARKMIDRWFASGAEGQDKEGNGGAKLIGGETWR
;
A
#
# COMPACT_ATOMS: atom_id res chain seq x y z
N MET A 1 2.37 -23.68 6.71
CA MET A 1 0.93 -24.07 6.75
C MET A 1 0.13 -22.78 6.85
N HIS A 2 -0.29 -22.24 5.71
CA HIS A 2 -0.98 -20.94 5.64
C HIS A 2 -2.43 -21.12 6.06
N CYS A 3 -2.77 -20.67 7.26
CA CYS A 3 -4.17 -20.55 7.66
C CYS A 3 -4.74 -19.29 6.99
N ARG A 4 -5.38 -19.45 5.84
CA ARG A 4 -6.13 -18.37 5.20
C ARG A 4 -7.31 -18.01 6.10
N GLN A 5 -7.24 -16.88 6.76
CA GLN A 5 -8.37 -16.30 7.47
C GLN A 5 -9.17 -15.47 6.48
N SER A 6 -10.31 -15.98 6.09
CA SER A 6 -11.29 -15.22 5.32
C SER A 6 -12.01 -14.21 6.22
N ALA A 7 -12.35 -13.07 5.63
CA ALA A 7 -13.00 -11.91 6.20
C ALA A 7 -13.94 -12.09 7.39
N VAL A 8 -14.22 -11.04 8.09
CA VAL A 8 -15.02 -10.78 9.31
C VAL A 8 -16.21 -11.73 9.60
N THR A 9 -16.65 -12.53 8.65
CA THR A 9 -17.76 -13.48 8.77
C THR A 9 -17.36 -14.95 8.96
N ALA A 10 -16.07 -15.31 8.83
CA ALA A 10 -15.65 -16.68 9.03
C ALA A 10 -15.55 -17.02 10.53
N PRO A 11 -16.07 -18.15 10.96
CA PRO A 11 -15.95 -18.58 12.35
C PRO A 11 -14.48 -18.89 12.68
N LEU A 12 -13.91 -18.15 13.63
CA LEU A 12 -12.62 -18.50 14.21
C LEU A 12 -12.75 -19.84 14.95
N ARG A 13 -11.84 -20.75 14.69
CA ARG A 13 -11.79 -22.04 15.41
C ARG A 13 -11.03 -21.82 16.72
N CYS A 14 -11.65 -22.17 17.85
CA CYS A 14 -10.94 -22.26 19.12
C CYS A 14 -9.83 -23.31 19.05
N ALA A 15 -8.78 -23.16 19.83
CA ALA A 15 -7.54 -23.96 19.77
C ALA A 15 -7.74 -25.48 19.92
N ASP A 16 -8.85 -25.92 20.51
CA ASP A 16 -9.19 -27.34 20.67
C ASP A 16 -10.44 -27.72 19.90
N ASN A 17 -10.26 -28.26 18.68
CA ASN A 17 -11.26 -28.93 17.88
C ASN A 17 -12.60 -28.21 17.63
N ALA A 18 -12.62 -27.43 16.56
CA ALA A 18 -13.77 -27.27 15.67
C ALA A 18 -15.11 -26.79 16.28
N ARG A 19 -15.11 -25.96 17.32
CA ARG A 19 -16.33 -25.28 17.76
C ARG A 19 -16.31 -23.84 17.32
N PHE A 20 -17.46 -23.39 16.84
CA PHE A 20 -17.66 -22.01 16.41
C PHE A 20 -17.71 -21.10 17.63
N CYS A 21 -17.02 -19.96 17.56
CA CYS A 21 -17.16 -18.91 18.56
C CYS A 21 -18.39 -18.06 18.24
N SER A 22 -19.14 -17.65 19.25
CA SER A 22 -20.23 -16.70 19.10
C SER A 22 -19.71 -15.28 18.86
N VAL A 23 -20.50 -14.47 18.18
CA VAL A 23 -20.23 -13.05 17.96
C VAL A 23 -20.58 -12.29 19.21
N ALA A 24 -19.64 -11.44 19.70
CA ALA A 24 -19.86 -10.58 20.85
C ALA A 24 -19.45 -9.13 20.53
N GLN A 25 -19.89 -8.20 21.37
CA GLN A 25 -19.59 -6.76 21.25
C GLN A 25 -19.80 -6.20 19.83
N GLY A 26 -20.96 -6.51 19.23
CA GLY A 26 -21.29 -5.99 17.88
C GLY A 26 -20.40 -6.53 16.75
N GLY A 27 -19.68 -7.62 16.97
CA GLY A 27 -18.77 -8.23 15.99
C GLY A 27 -17.29 -7.91 16.22
N ALA A 28 -16.97 -7.07 17.20
CA ALA A 28 -15.59 -6.70 17.53
C ALA A 28 -14.77 -7.88 18.06
N ILE A 29 -15.41 -8.84 18.73
CA ILE A 29 -14.73 -10.03 19.23
C ILE A 29 -15.54 -11.32 18.96
N ARG A 30 -14.85 -12.45 19.03
CA ARG A 30 -15.44 -13.79 19.05
C ARG A 30 -15.20 -14.41 20.41
N LEU A 31 -16.25 -14.90 21.03
CA LEU A 31 -16.20 -15.56 22.35
C LEU A 31 -16.28 -17.07 22.15
N CYS A 32 -15.30 -17.81 22.67
CA CYS A 32 -15.35 -19.26 22.69
C CYS A 32 -16.41 -19.73 23.70
N GLU A 33 -17.38 -20.53 23.24
CA GLU A 33 -18.46 -21.01 24.12
C GLU A 33 -17.97 -22.01 25.17
N LYS A 34 -16.84 -22.70 24.90
CA LYS A 34 -16.29 -23.74 25.77
C LYS A 34 -15.49 -23.16 26.94
N ASP A 35 -14.50 -22.30 26.64
CA ASP A 35 -13.54 -21.81 27.63
C ASP A 35 -13.69 -20.30 27.93
N LYS A 36 -14.64 -19.66 27.24
CA LYS A 36 -14.92 -18.21 27.37
C LYS A 36 -13.77 -17.30 26.94
N SER A 37 -12.77 -17.84 26.25
CA SER A 37 -11.70 -17.02 25.69
C SER A 37 -12.22 -16.06 24.62
N GLU A 38 -11.65 -14.87 24.58
CA GLU A 38 -11.94 -13.84 23.59
C GLU A 38 -10.94 -13.92 22.44
N HIS A 39 -11.47 -13.87 21.22
CA HIS A 39 -10.68 -13.90 19.99
C HIS A 39 -10.96 -12.61 19.18
N TYR A 40 -9.91 -11.88 18.90
CA TYR A 40 -10.00 -10.63 18.15
C TYR A 40 -9.79 -10.88 16.66
N PRO A 41 -10.55 -10.19 15.78
CA PRO A 41 -10.31 -10.25 14.34
C PRO A 41 -8.89 -9.80 14.03
N ARG A 42 -8.22 -10.53 13.15
CA ARG A 42 -6.90 -10.18 12.68
C ARG A 42 -7.03 -9.09 11.61
N THR A 43 -6.18 -8.08 11.71
CA THR A 43 -5.94 -7.09 10.66
C THR A 43 -4.47 -7.11 10.31
N ASP A 44 -4.15 -7.44 9.05
CA ASP A 44 -2.78 -7.54 8.58
C ASP A 44 -2.29 -6.19 8.08
N SER A 45 -1.24 -5.67 8.69
CA SER A 45 -0.64 -4.41 8.28
C SER A 45 0.22 -4.61 7.04
N ALA A 46 0.02 -3.75 6.05
CA ALA A 46 0.86 -3.69 4.85
C ALA A 46 1.23 -2.24 4.56
N VAL A 47 2.44 -2.00 4.11
CA VAL A 47 2.87 -0.70 3.61
C VAL A 47 2.57 -0.58 2.13
N ILE A 48 2.38 0.64 1.66
CA ILE A 48 2.35 0.98 0.23
C ILE A 48 3.11 2.29 0.03
N VAL A 49 4.00 2.31 -0.95
CA VAL A 49 5.02 3.35 -1.08
C VAL A 49 5.00 3.97 -2.46
N LEU A 50 4.88 5.30 -2.53
CA LEU A 50 5.16 6.09 -3.72
C LEU A 50 6.62 6.52 -3.68
N VAL A 51 7.44 5.96 -4.55
CA VAL A 51 8.87 6.28 -4.65
C VAL A 51 9.08 7.38 -5.66
N ARG A 52 9.78 8.47 -5.26
CA ARG A 52 10.15 9.59 -6.13
C ARG A 52 11.65 9.70 -6.28
N ASP A 53 12.08 10.29 -7.40
CA ASP A 53 13.46 10.71 -7.63
C ASP A 53 13.63 12.24 -7.53
N HIS A 54 14.84 12.72 -7.80
CA HIS A 54 15.17 14.14 -7.76
C HIS A 54 14.49 15.00 -8.85
N ASP A 55 14.09 14.34 -9.96
CA ASP A 55 13.35 14.98 -11.05
C ASP A 55 11.84 14.93 -10.81
N ASP A 56 11.45 14.54 -9.60
CA ASP A 56 10.05 14.38 -9.17
C ASP A 56 9.25 13.41 -10.08
N ARG A 57 9.95 12.40 -10.65
CA ARG A 57 9.31 11.26 -11.30
C ARG A 57 8.93 10.23 -10.26
N ILE A 58 7.89 9.44 -10.55
CA ILE A 58 7.49 8.31 -9.70
C ILE A 58 7.92 6.99 -10.30
N LEU A 59 8.36 6.08 -9.45
CA LEU A 59 8.64 4.69 -9.82
C LEU A 59 7.40 3.83 -9.58
N LEU A 60 6.96 3.13 -10.60
CA LEU A 60 5.85 2.19 -10.52
C LEU A 60 6.28 0.80 -10.98
N GLY A 61 5.67 -0.23 -10.40
CA GLY A 61 5.90 -1.63 -10.73
C GLY A 61 4.70 -2.27 -11.43
N HIS A 62 4.99 -3.27 -12.26
CA HIS A 62 4.01 -4.13 -12.93
C HIS A 62 4.16 -5.58 -12.48
N GLN A 63 3.08 -6.20 -12.04
CA GLN A 63 3.03 -7.60 -11.66
C GLN A 63 2.60 -8.48 -12.83
N PRO A 64 3.15 -9.71 -12.96
CA PRO A 64 2.89 -10.58 -14.13
C PRO A 64 1.42 -11.03 -14.26
N VAL A 65 0.66 -10.96 -13.15
CA VAL A 65 -0.77 -11.33 -13.14
C VAL A 65 -1.69 -10.20 -13.59
N TRP A 66 -1.17 -8.98 -13.77
CA TRP A 66 -1.96 -7.84 -14.21
C TRP A 66 -2.05 -7.73 -15.72
N PRO A 67 -3.09 -7.04 -16.24
CA PRO A 67 -3.15 -6.70 -17.65
C PRO A 67 -1.93 -5.86 -18.06
N GLU A 68 -1.51 -6.01 -19.31
CA GLU A 68 -0.46 -5.18 -19.90
C GLU A 68 -0.73 -3.69 -19.69
N GLY A 69 0.31 -2.93 -19.42
CA GLY A 69 0.24 -1.49 -19.15
C GLY A 69 -0.27 -1.12 -17.74
N ARG A 70 -0.63 -2.08 -16.90
CA ARG A 70 -1.05 -1.79 -15.53
C ARG A 70 0.14 -1.66 -14.60
N PHE A 71 0.28 -0.48 -13.98
CA PHE A 71 1.33 -0.18 -13.01
C PHE A 71 0.75 0.33 -11.70
N SER A 72 1.45 0.10 -10.59
CA SER A 72 1.07 0.55 -9.25
C SER A 72 2.29 0.87 -8.40
N CYS A 73 2.05 1.46 -7.23
CA CYS A 73 3.03 1.63 -6.16
C CYS A 73 3.45 0.27 -5.60
N PHE A 74 4.66 0.22 -5.01
CA PHE A 74 5.18 -0.96 -4.32
C PHE A 74 4.46 -1.18 -3.01
N ALA A 75 4.21 -2.43 -2.63
CA ALA A 75 3.45 -2.72 -1.42
C ALA A 75 3.73 -4.12 -0.88
N GLY A 76 3.94 -4.22 0.42
CA GLY A 76 4.15 -5.51 1.07
C GLY A 76 3.69 -5.56 2.50
N PHE A 77 3.65 -6.78 3.04
CA PHE A 77 3.23 -7.03 4.41
C PHE A 77 4.34 -6.80 5.41
N LEU A 78 3.96 -6.26 6.56
CA LEU A 78 4.83 -6.13 7.71
C LEU A 78 5.24 -7.51 8.22
N GLU A 79 6.53 -7.74 8.41
CA GLU A 79 7.06 -8.94 9.04
C GLU A 79 7.11 -8.81 10.57
N PRO A 80 7.07 -9.94 11.32
CA PRO A 80 7.17 -9.89 12.77
C PRO A 80 8.48 -9.24 13.25
N GLY A 81 8.35 -8.13 13.98
CA GLY A 81 9.48 -7.39 14.54
C GLY A 81 9.95 -6.20 13.70
N GLU A 82 9.38 -6.00 12.51
CA GLU A 82 9.65 -4.80 11.71
C GLU A 82 8.88 -3.57 12.21
N THR A 83 9.47 -2.39 12.03
CA THR A 83 8.72 -1.13 11.99
C THR A 83 8.16 -0.89 10.58
N PHE A 84 7.24 0.05 10.43
CA PHE A 84 6.72 0.39 9.11
C PHE A 84 7.82 0.93 8.18
N GLU A 85 8.75 1.72 8.70
CA GLU A 85 9.86 2.27 7.94
C GLU A 85 10.83 1.17 7.47
N GLN A 86 11.08 0.18 8.32
CA GLN A 86 11.90 -0.99 7.94
C GLN A 86 11.22 -1.80 6.83
N CYS A 87 9.91 -2.01 6.94
CA CYS A 87 9.12 -2.66 5.90
C CYS A 87 9.15 -1.87 4.59
N VAL A 88 9.02 -0.54 4.63
CA VAL A 88 9.17 0.32 3.43
C VAL A 88 10.52 0.13 2.77
N HIS A 89 11.61 0.17 3.56
CA HIS A 89 12.97 -0.04 3.02
C HIS A 89 13.13 -1.42 2.38
N ARG A 90 12.66 -2.47 3.04
CA ARG A 90 12.78 -3.86 2.57
C ARG A 90 11.98 -4.07 1.29
N GLU A 91 10.69 -3.77 1.30
CA GLU A 91 9.78 -4.02 0.16
C GLU A 91 10.21 -3.24 -1.08
N VAL A 92 10.56 -1.95 -0.95
CA VAL A 92 11.01 -1.17 -2.10
C VAL A 92 12.34 -1.71 -2.64
N LEU A 93 13.26 -2.10 -1.76
CA LEU A 93 14.55 -2.66 -2.19
C LEU A 93 14.37 -4.03 -2.86
N GLU A 94 13.53 -4.90 -2.31
CA GLU A 94 13.25 -6.24 -2.87
C GLU A 94 12.57 -6.15 -4.22
N GLU A 95 11.48 -5.39 -4.33
CA GLU A 95 10.65 -5.32 -5.53
C GLU A 95 11.26 -4.47 -6.65
N SER A 96 12.07 -3.44 -6.33
CA SER A 96 12.59 -2.48 -7.32
C SER A 96 14.11 -2.30 -7.35
N GLY A 97 14.83 -2.91 -6.41
CA GLY A 97 16.29 -2.72 -6.28
C GLY A 97 16.72 -1.34 -5.80
N VAL A 98 15.80 -0.47 -5.45
CA VAL A 98 16.05 0.92 -5.09
C VAL A 98 16.07 1.10 -3.57
N ALA A 99 17.11 1.75 -3.04
CA ALA A 99 17.13 2.20 -1.65
C ALA A 99 16.45 3.57 -1.53
N VAL A 100 15.60 3.72 -0.51
CA VAL A 100 14.85 4.96 -0.28
C VAL A 100 15.28 5.63 1.02
N ARG A 101 14.98 6.92 1.12
CA ARG A 101 15.14 7.77 2.30
C ARG A 101 13.94 8.73 2.40
N GLU A 102 13.91 9.57 3.43
CA GLU A 102 12.85 10.57 3.62
C GLU A 102 11.45 9.94 3.50
N ILE A 103 11.19 8.98 4.40
CA ILE A 103 9.95 8.22 4.41
C ILE A 103 8.89 9.02 5.18
N ASP A 104 7.89 9.53 4.48
CA ASP A 104 6.81 10.33 5.03
C ASP A 104 5.49 9.55 5.05
N TYR A 105 4.87 9.45 6.24
CA TYR A 105 3.54 8.85 6.37
C TYR A 105 2.48 9.75 5.74
N LEU A 106 1.65 9.17 4.87
CA LEU A 106 0.59 9.88 4.16
C LEU A 106 -0.81 9.60 4.72
N GLY A 107 -1.04 8.39 5.22
CA GLY A 107 -2.34 7.97 5.72
C GLY A 107 -2.51 6.46 5.68
N SER A 108 -3.72 5.98 6.03
CA SER A 108 -4.05 4.56 5.98
C SER A 108 -5.42 4.31 5.36
N GLN A 109 -5.59 3.13 4.79
CA GLN A 109 -6.85 2.69 4.20
C GLN A 109 -7.15 1.25 4.64
N PRO A 110 -8.34 0.98 5.24
CA PRO A 110 -8.81 -0.38 5.40
C PRO A 110 -8.94 -1.07 4.04
N TRP A 111 -8.35 -2.27 3.94
CA TRP A 111 -8.38 -3.08 2.72
C TRP A 111 -8.87 -4.49 3.07
N PRO A 112 -10.20 -4.71 3.16
CA PRO A 112 -10.78 -5.95 3.66
C PRO A 112 -10.75 -7.10 2.62
N PHE A 113 -9.65 -7.23 1.90
CA PHE A 113 -9.43 -8.25 0.88
C PHE A 113 -8.12 -9.02 1.15
N PRO A 114 -8.08 -9.97 2.13
CA PRO A 114 -9.20 -10.37 2.99
C PRO A 114 -9.34 -9.57 4.30
N ALA A 115 -8.28 -8.99 4.87
CA ALA A 115 -8.30 -8.37 6.19
C ALA A 115 -7.08 -7.46 6.43
N SER A 116 -6.72 -6.62 5.46
CA SER A 116 -5.55 -5.76 5.56
C SER A 116 -5.89 -4.32 5.93
N ILE A 117 -4.89 -3.62 6.47
CA ILE A 117 -4.83 -2.18 6.51
C ILE A 117 -3.59 -1.74 5.72
N MET A 118 -3.80 -0.91 4.71
CA MET A 118 -2.73 -0.34 3.90
C MET A 118 -2.26 0.96 4.55
N ILE A 119 -0.96 1.06 4.81
CA ILE A 119 -0.31 2.22 5.42
C ILE A 119 0.57 2.86 4.37
N SER A 120 0.20 4.07 3.94
CA SER A 120 0.79 4.71 2.77
C SER A 120 1.91 5.68 3.13
N PHE A 121 2.98 5.60 2.35
CA PHE A 121 4.18 6.41 2.50
C PHE A 121 4.61 7.03 1.18
N ASP A 122 5.18 8.22 1.26
CA ASP A 122 5.99 8.83 0.21
C ASP A 122 7.46 8.62 0.58
N ALA A 123 8.32 8.31 -0.39
CA ALA A 123 9.73 8.13 -0.15
C ALA A 123 10.57 8.60 -1.34
N VAL A 124 11.81 9.02 -1.07
CA VAL A 124 12.71 9.55 -2.10
C VAL A 124 13.91 8.64 -2.26
N THR A 125 14.41 8.50 -3.50
CA THR A 125 15.68 7.84 -3.79
C THR A 125 16.71 8.80 -4.36
N ASP A 126 17.98 8.56 -4.01
CA ASP A 126 19.13 9.23 -4.59
C ASP A 126 19.74 8.48 -5.80
N PHE A 127 19.26 7.24 -6.03
CA PHE A 127 19.85 6.31 -7.02
C PHE A 127 18.79 5.77 -7.97
N PRO A 128 18.12 6.61 -8.77
CA PRO A 128 17.04 6.16 -9.66
C PRO A 128 17.51 5.20 -10.76
N GLU A 129 18.80 5.24 -11.12
CA GLU A 129 19.41 4.44 -12.19
C GLU A 129 19.56 2.97 -11.86
N VAL A 130 19.51 2.59 -10.57
CA VAL A 130 19.62 1.18 -10.15
C VAL A 130 18.31 0.43 -10.22
N ALA A 131 17.21 1.11 -10.53
CA ALA A 131 15.87 0.53 -10.55
C ALA A 131 15.81 -0.66 -11.51
N ARG A 132 15.40 -1.82 -10.97
CA ARG A 132 15.23 -3.07 -11.71
C ARG A 132 14.17 -3.92 -11.02
N PRO A 133 13.35 -4.67 -11.76
CA PRO A 133 12.40 -5.59 -11.15
C PRO A 133 13.11 -6.78 -10.49
N ASP A 134 12.48 -7.39 -9.50
CA ASP A 134 12.94 -8.65 -8.89
C ASP A 134 12.74 -9.86 -9.81
N GLY A 135 11.85 -9.74 -10.80
CA GLY A 135 11.53 -10.78 -11.78
C GLY A 135 10.62 -11.89 -11.24
N GLN A 136 10.09 -11.75 -10.03
CA GLN A 136 9.17 -12.70 -9.41
C GLN A 136 7.81 -12.06 -9.15
N GLU A 137 7.75 -11.10 -8.24
CA GLU A 137 6.54 -10.35 -7.92
C GLU A 137 6.36 -9.16 -8.86
N ILE A 138 7.45 -8.47 -9.17
CA ILE A 138 7.49 -7.36 -10.12
C ILE A 138 8.31 -7.76 -11.35
N THR A 139 7.70 -7.72 -12.52
CA THR A 139 8.35 -8.07 -13.77
C THR A 139 8.81 -6.88 -14.60
N GLU A 140 8.29 -5.70 -14.31
CA GLU A 140 8.69 -4.45 -14.92
C GLU A 140 8.61 -3.30 -13.95
N VAL A 141 9.61 -2.41 -13.96
CA VAL A 141 9.60 -1.14 -13.22
C VAL A 141 9.86 0.00 -14.20
N LYS A 142 9.15 1.09 -14.02
CA LYS A 142 9.30 2.29 -14.86
C LYS A 142 9.22 3.56 -14.06
N TRP A 143 10.08 4.51 -14.40
CA TRP A 143 9.96 5.90 -13.99
C TRP A 143 8.97 6.64 -14.88
N PHE A 144 8.10 7.42 -14.27
CA PHE A 144 7.12 8.24 -14.97
C PHE A 144 7.18 9.68 -14.50
N SER A 145 7.34 10.59 -15.43
CA SER A 145 7.07 12.00 -15.23
C SER A 145 5.56 12.28 -15.29
N ARG A 146 5.11 13.45 -14.80
CA ARG A 146 3.69 13.85 -14.92
C ARG A 146 3.22 13.90 -16.35
N ALA A 147 4.06 14.36 -17.27
CA ALA A 147 3.73 14.42 -18.69
C ALA A 147 3.49 13.01 -19.27
N GLU A 148 4.34 12.04 -18.92
CA GLU A 148 4.21 10.65 -19.37
C GLU A 148 2.98 9.98 -18.75
N VAL A 149 2.72 10.17 -17.43
CA VAL A 149 1.50 9.66 -16.79
C VAL A 149 0.27 10.18 -17.52
N LYS A 150 0.21 11.49 -17.81
CA LYS A 150 -0.91 12.07 -18.54
C LYS A 150 -1.05 11.50 -19.94
N ALA A 151 0.00 11.57 -20.74
CA ALA A 151 -0.03 11.16 -22.14
C ALA A 151 -0.38 9.66 -22.30
N GLN A 152 0.24 8.80 -21.48
CA GLN A 152 0.01 7.35 -21.56
C GLN A 152 -1.34 6.94 -20.99
N SER A 153 -1.85 7.64 -19.94
CA SER A 153 -3.20 7.40 -19.43
C SER A 153 -4.26 7.83 -20.44
N ASP A 154 -4.09 9.00 -21.08
CA ASP A 154 -5.00 9.48 -22.12
C ASP A 154 -5.00 8.55 -23.36
N ALA A 155 -3.85 7.96 -23.68
CA ALA A 155 -3.71 6.98 -24.76
C ALA A 155 -4.20 5.57 -24.37
N GLY A 156 -4.50 5.31 -23.08
CA GLY A 156 -4.92 4.00 -22.57
C GLY A 156 -3.78 2.97 -22.52
N THR A 157 -2.52 3.38 -22.64
CA THR A 157 -1.34 2.52 -22.55
C THR A 157 -0.80 2.40 -21.13
N LEU A 158 -1.16 3.32 -20.23
CA LEU A 158 -0.92 3.23 -18.80
C LEU A 158 -2.24 3.08 -18.06
N LEU A 159 -2.41 1.93 -17.40
CA LEU A 159 -3.56 1.62 -16.58
C LEU A 159 -3.20 1.82 -15.10
N LEU A 160 -3.64 2.93 -14.54
CA LEU A 160 -3.45 3.21 -13.11
C LEU A 160 -4.38 2.37 -12.24
N PRO A 161 -4.08 2.23 -10.92
CA PRO A 161 -4.94 1.53 -9.98
C PRO A 161 -6.37 2.10 -9.94
N PRO A 162 -7.37 1.30 -9.49
CA PRO A 162 -8.75 1.78 -9.36
C PRO A 162 -8.85 3.01 -8.46
N ASN A 163 -9.78 3.93 -8.77
CA ASN A 163 -9.96 5.19 -8.04
C ASN A 163 -10.19 5.04 -6.54
N MET A 164 -10.71 3.89 -6.10
CA MET A 164 -10.94 3.59 -4.69
C MET A 164 -9.67 3.21 -3.92
N SER A 165 -8.59 2.85 -4.61
CA SER A 165 -7.35 2.39 -3.95
C SER A 165 -6.50 3.56 -3.45
N VAL A 166 -5.83 3.35 -2.33
CA VAL A 166 -4.87 4.34 -1.80
C VAL A 166 -3.73 4.59 -2.78
N ALA A 167 -3.26 3.57 -3.52
CA ALA A 167 -2.25 3.74 -4.57
C ALA A 167 -2.65 4.80 -5.60
N ARG A 168 -3.91 4.75 -6.08
CA ARG A 168 -4.42 5.75 -7.02
C ARG A 168 -4.44 7.14 -6.40
N LYS A 169 -4.88 7.27 -5.17
CA LYS A 169 -4.93 8.55 -4.47
C LYS A 169 -3.54 9.15 -4.22
N MET A 170 -2.54 8.32 -3.96
CA MET A 170 -1.15 8.75 -3.84
C MET A 170 -0.63 9.31 -5.16
N ILE A 171 -0.86 8.60 -6.27
CA ILE A 171 -0.49 9.04 -7.62
C ILE A 171 -1.23 10.34 -7.99
N ASP A 172 -2.54 10.43 -7.75
CA ASP A 172 -3.33 11.62 -8.05
C ASP A 172 -2.86 12.84 -7.24
N ARG A 173 -2.52 12.64 -5.95
CA ARG A 173 -1.97 13.69 -5.09
C ARG A 173 -0.63 14.19 -5.62
N TRP A 174 0.31 13.29 -5.94
CA TRP A 174 1.58 13.65 -6.55
C TRP A 174 1.37 14.39 -7.87
N PHE A 175 0.45 13.91 -8.71
CA PHE A 175 0.15 14.55 -9.99
C PHE A 175 -0.35 15.98 -9.81
N ALA A 176 -1.24 16.21 -8.85
CA ALA A 176 -1.81 17.54 -8.55
C ALA A 176 -0.78 18.51 -7.95
N SER A 177 0.15 18.04 -7.10
CA SER A 177 1.15 18.89 -6.45
C SER A 177 2.11 19.58 -7.44
N GLY A 178 2.34 19.01 -8.61
CA GLY A 178 3.13 19.61 -9.68
C GLY A 178 2.45 20.80 -10.37
N ALA A 179 1.14 20.90 -10.29
CA ALA A 179 0.39 22.04 -10.81
C ALA A 179 0.46 23.27 -9.86
N GLU A 180 0.63 23.02 -8.54
CA GLU A 180 0.74 24.07 -7.52
C GLU A 180 2.16 24.62 -7.37
N GLY A 181 3.17 23.90 -7.85
CA GLY A 181 4.60 24.25 -7.73
C GLY A 181 5.06 25.42 -8.58
N GLN A 182 4.21 25.98 -9.46
CA GLN A 182 4.52 27.18 -10.21
C GLN A 182 4.23 28.50 -9.47
N ASP A 183 3.57 28.46 -8.30
CA ASP A 183 3.12 29.68 -7.61
C ASP A 183 3.52 29.85 -6.14
N LYS A 184 4.29 28.96 -5.51
CA LYS A 184 4.67 29.15 -4.09
C LYS A 184 6.07 28.60 -3.74
N GLU A 185 7.05 29.48 -3.74
CA GLU A 185 8.09 29.47 -2.70
C GLU A 185 7.41 29.79 -1.36
N GLY A 186 7.53 28.88 -0.40
CA GLY A 186 7.27 29.19 0.99
C GLY A 186 6.20 28.39 1.70
N ASN A 187 6.71 27.58 2.58
CA ASN A 187 6.11 27.03 3.80
C ASN A 187 5.76 25.56 3.78
N GLY A 188 6.77 24.76 4.16
CA GLY A 188 6.62 23.34 4.47
C GLY A 188 5.77 23.14 5.73
N GLY A 189 4.59 22.63 5.54
CA GLY A 189 3.74 22.04 6.57
C GLY A 189 3.06 20.83 5.96
N ALA A 190 3.48 19.65 6.37
CA ALA A 190 2.80 18.41 6.00
C ALA A 190 1.33 18.51 6.44
N LYS A 191 0.45 18.75 5.48
CA LYS A 191 -0.98 18.67 5.72
C LYS A 191 -1.33 17.19 5.77
N LEU A 192 -1.38 16.64 6.99
CA LEU A 192 -1.90 15.30 7.23
C LEU A 192 -3.19 15.12 6.44
N ILE A 193 -3.30 14.00 5.72
CA ILE A 193 -4.55 13.56 5.09
C ILE A 193 -5.47 13.05 6.22
N GLY A 194 -5.73 13.89 7.20
CA GLY A 194 -6.58 13.63 8.32
C GLY A 194 -7.78 14.56 8.24
N GLY A 195 -8.90 14.05 7.74
CA GLY A 195 -10.18 14.78 7.72
C GLY A 195 -11.14 14.40 6.62
N GLU A 196 -10.69 13.82 5.54
CA GLU A 196 -11.62 13.23 4.57
C GLU A 196 -11.78 11.75 4.89
N THR A 197 -12.95 11.41 5.41
CA THR A 197 -13.36 10.02 5.57
C THR A 197 -13.30 9.36 4.20
N TRP A 198 -12.48 8.33 4.10
CA TRP A 198 -12.40 7.44 2.97
C TRP A 198 -13.72 6.65 2.86
N ARG A 199 -14.78 7.27 2.33
CA ARG A 199 -16.07 6.62 2.03
C ARG A 199 -16.10 6.16 0.59
#